data_7e14ee58901ab530adf02f28873c3d7c
#
_entry.id   7e14ee58901ab530adf02f28873c3d7c
#
_cell.length_a   1.000
_cell.length_b   1.000
_cell.length_c   1.000
_cell.angle_alpha   90.00
_cell.angle_beta   90.00
_cell.angle_gamma   90.00
#
_symmetry.space_group_name_H-M   'P 1'
#
loop_
_entity.id
_entity.type
_entity.pdbx_description
1 polymer ?
#
loop_
_entity_poly.entity_id
_entity_poly.type
_entity_poly.pdbx_seq_one_letter_code
_entity_poly.pdbx_strand_id
1 'polypeptide(L)'
;NKYFLNQDLNINQNVYFPKNKELVIKSGIKIFFEKKAIFLSEGSIDFNGNSENPIIVNGNRFGSIILSNNNYKIKFTELKNLTSPNFSDQILYGGINVIESNLEISNLSIKNSLSEDAINIISSVSHIDNLIVSETFSDAIDVDFGKINFEKIYCKNVNNDCFDISGGRVLGKYLEATNINDKGISFGEESKGKIDLVNLKKNYLAIAVKDGSDLLIEE
;
A
#
# COMPACT_ATOMS: atom_id res chain seq x y z
N ASN A 1 -8.38 13.92 -20.66
CA ASN A 1 -7.07 14.51 -20.97
C ASN A 1 -5.98 13.74 -20.23
N LYS A 2 -4.86 13.49 -20.93
CA LYS A 2 -3.66 12.82 -20.41
C LYS A 2 -2.57 13.84 -20.14
N TYR A 3 -1.98 13.76 -18.95
CA TYR A 3 -0.90 14.63 -18.48
C TYR A 3 0.35 13.81 -18.21
N PHE A 4 1.52 14.45 -18.28
CA PHE A 4 2.81 13.80 -18.02
C PHE A 4 3.60 14.60 -17.01
N LEU A 5 4.03 13.94 -15.93
CA LEU A 5 5.02 14.48 -15.02
C LEU A 5 6.41 14.05 -15.52
N ASN A 6 7.19 15.01 -16.03
CA ASN A 6 8.46 14.79 -16.69
C ASN A 6 9.66 15.36 -15.92
N GLN A 7 9.40 15.98 -14.76
CA GLN A 7 10.41 16.58 -13.90
C GLN A 7 10.04 16.33 -12.43
N ASP A 8 11.00 16.43 -11.55
CA ASP A 8 10.80 16.26 -10.13
C ASP A 8 9.73 17.24 -9.60
N LEU A 9 8.98 16.80 -8.58
CA LEU A 9 7.89 17.55 -8.01
C LEU A 9 8.11 17.75 -6.51
N ASN A 10 8.08 19.00 -6.07
CA ASN A 10 8.04 19.38 -4.67
C ASN A 10 6.61 19.73 -4.28
N ILE A 11 6.07 19.03 -3.27
CA ILE A 11 4.72 19.22 -2.76
C ILE A 11 4.81 20.01 -1.43
N ASN A 12 4.37 21.26 -1.44
CA ASN A 12 4.38 22.14 -0.28
C ASN A 12 2.97 22.55 0.18
N GLN A 13 1.93 22.04 -0.45
CA GLN A 13 0.52 22.22 -0.12
C GLN A 13 -0.27 21.02 -0.64
N ASN A 14 -1.52 20.87 -0.23
CA ASN A 14 -2.38 19.80 -0.75
C ASN A 14 -2.51 19.91 -2.26
N VAL A 15 -2.36 18.76 -2.93
CA VAL A 15 -2.51 18.60 -4.37
C VAL A 15 -3.73 17.74 -4.64
N TYR A 16 -4.61 18.22 -5.51
CA TYR A 16 -5.76 17.47 -5.98
C TYR A 16 -5.64 17.20 -7.48
N PHE A 17 -5.67 15.92 -7.86
CA PHE A 17 -5.73 15.49 -9.25
C PHE A 17 -7.15 15.04 -9.59
N PRO A 18 -7.86 15.78 -10.50
CA PRO A 18 -9.31 15.63 -10.63
C PRO A 18 -9.73 14.42 -11.45
N LYS A 19 -10.97 13.99 -11.21
CA LYS A 19 -11.66 12.92 -11.94
C LYS A 19 -11.63 13.15 -13.46
N ASN A 20 -11.70 12.07 -14.22
CA ASN A 20 -11.68 12.09 -15.70
C ASN A 20 -10.36 12.63 -16.32
N LYS A 21 -9.29 12.66 -15.57
CA LYS A 21 -7.93 12.95 -16.03
C LYS A 21 -7.05 11.73 -15.85
N GLU A 22 -5.99 11.65 -16.63
CA GLU A 22 -4.96 10.62 -16.53
C GLU A 22 -3.60 11.31 -16.34
N LEU A 23 -2.85 10.88 -15.33
CA LEU A 23 -1.49 11.33 -15.09
C LEU A 23 -0.52 10.16 -15.30
N VAL A 24 0.49 10.37 -16.10
CA VAL A 24 1.63 9.45 -16.21
C VAL A 24 2.85 10.09 -15.56
N ILE A 25 3.35 9.47 -14.51
CA ILE A 25 4.60 9.86 -13.87
C ILE A 25 5.70 9.03 -14.53
N LYS A 26 6.66 9.71 -15.16
CA LYS A 26 7.74 9.03 -15.88
C LYS A 26 8.77 8.43 -14.94
N SER A 27 9.49 7.45 -15.46
CA SER A 27 10.60 6.80 -14.73
C SER A 27 11.66 7.81 -14.28
N GLY A 28 12.26 7.56 -13.12
CA GLY A 28 13.32 8.38 -12.52
C GLY A 28 12.82 9.64 -11.81
N ILE A 29 11.53 9.97 -11.90
CA ILE A 29 10.95 11.14 -11.23
C ILE A 29 11.01 10.96 -9.71
N LYS A 30 11.34 12.07 -9.04
CA LYS A 30 11.32 12.17 -7.58
C LYS A 30 10.23 13.13 -7.15
N ILE A 31 9.43 12.70 -6.18
CA ILE A 31 8.36 13.50 -5.57
C ILE A 31 8.72 13.69 -4.10
N PHE A 32 8.80 14.93 -3.64
CA PHE A 32 9.13 15.27 -2.26
C PHE A 32 8.01 16.08 -1.62
N PHE A 33 7.64 15.69 -0.42
CA PHE A 33 6.77 16.50 0.42
C PHE A 33 7.63 17.40 1.29
N GLU A 34 7.56 18.71 1.07
CA GLU A 34 8.31 19.71 1.82
C GLU A 34 7.60 20.14 3.09
N LYS A 35 6.28 19.97 3.14
CA LYS A 35 5.42 20.30 4.28
C LYS A 35 4.35 19.24 4.43
N LYS A 36 3.60 19.33 5.53
CA LYS A 36 2.41 18.52 5.74
C LYS A 36 1.41 18.79 4.62
N ALA A 37 1.26 17.81 3.75
CA ALA A 37 0.42 17.91 2.57
C ALA A 37 -0.11 16.54 2.16
N ILE A 38 -1.18 16.54 1.40
CA ILE A 38 -1.83 15.36 0.86
C ILE A 38 -1.80 15.44 -0.66
N PHE A 39 -1.40 14.36 -1.29
CA PHE A 39 -1.63 14.16 -2.71
C PHE A 39 -2.87 13.30 -2.88
N LEU A 40 -3.99 13.93 -3.21
CA LEU A 40 -5.28 13.26 -3.47
C LEU A 40 -5.52 13.14 -4.97
N SER A 41 -5.79 11.93 -5.43
CA SER A 41 -6.20 11.69 -6.82
C SER A 41 -7.55 10.99 -6.89
N GLU A 42 -8.46 11.57 -7.67
CA GLU A 42 -9.65 10.92 -8.22
C GLU A 42 -9.50 10.64 -9.74
N GLY A 43 -8.42 11.10 -10.35
CA GLY A 43 -8.03 10.74 -11.71
C GLY A 43 -7.14 9.50 -11.73
N SER A 44 -7.05 8.79 -12.84
CA SER A 44 -6.15 7.65 -12.95
C SER A 44 -4.68 8.09 -12.95
N ILE A 45 -3.83 7.29 -12.29
CA ILE A 45 -2.39 7.54 -12.30
C ILE A 45 -1.64 6.27 -12.70
N ASP A 46 -0.68 6.43 -13.60
CA ASP A 46 0.33 5.44 -13.93
C ASP A 46 1.70 5.91 -13.43
N PHE A 47 2.19 5.32 -12.34
CA PHE A 47 3.56 5.46 -11.87
C PHE A 47 4.42 4.54 -12.74
N ASN A 48 4.91 5.06 -13.86
CA ASN A 48 5.58 4.28 -14.89
C ASN A 48 7.10 4.25 -14.71
N GLY A 49 7.56 3.79 -13.54
CA GLY A 49 8.95 3.52 -13.26
C GLY A 49 9.49 2.29 -14.00
N ASN A 50 10.80 2.09 -13.98
CA ASN A 50 11.48 0.89 -14.44
C ASN A 50 12.63 0.51 -13.48
N SER A 51 13.19 -0.67 -13.65
CA SER A 51 14.22 -1.21 -12.74
C SER A 51 15.50 -0.36 -12.67
N GLU A 52 15.88 0.34 -13.73
CA GLU A 52 17.07 1.19 -13.77
C GLU A 52 16.80 2.59 -13.19
N ASN A 53 15.58 3.09 -13.39
CA ASN A 53 15.14 4.41 -12.99
C ASN A 53 13.79 4.35 -12.27
N PRO A 54 13.74 3.89 -11.01
CA PRO A 54 12.49 3.83 -10.25
C PRO A 54 11.96 5.23 -9.95
N ILE A 55 10.66 5.33 -9.73
CA ILE A 55 10.05 6.54 -9.19
C ILE A 55 10.26 6.54 -7.67
N ILE A 56 10.65 7.67 -7.11
CA ILE A 56 10.86 7.83 -5.67
C ILE A 56 9.88 8.86 -5.12
N VAL A 57 9.05 8.46 -4.17
CA VAL A 57 8.19 9.38 -3.41
C VAL A 57 8.65 9.42 -1.97
N ASN A 58 9.09 10.58 -1.52
CA ASN A 58 9.51 10.79 -0.14
C ASN A 58 8.53 11.71 0.58
N GLY A 59 7.77 11.14 1.51
CA GLY A 59 6.83 11.87 2.37
C GLY A 59 7.50 12.79 3.38
N ASN A 60 8.81 12.64 3.60
CA ASN A 60 9.61 13.46 4.52
C ASN A 60 8.99 13.60 5.93
N ARG A 61 8.24 12.58 6.36
CA ARG A 61 7.49 12.53 7.63
C ARG A 61 6.25 13.45 7.68
N PHE A 62 5.82 13.99 6.54
CA PHE A 62 4.70 14.95 6.46
C PHE A 62 3.66 14.57 5.41
N GLY A 63 4.05 13.82 4.39
CA GLY A 63 3.23 13.59 3.21
C GLY A 63 2.40 12.32 3.28
N SER A 64 1.22 12.37 2.67
CA SER A 64 0.30 11.25 2.50
C SER A 64 -0.23 11.19 1.07
N ILE A 65 -0.58 9.99 0.60
CA ILE A 65 -1.17 9.76 -0.72
C ILE A 65 -2.56 9.15 -0.56
N ILE A 66 -3.53 9.66 -1.32
CA ILE A 66 -4.87 9.10 -1.40
C ILE A 66 -5.22 8.90 -2.87
N LEU A 67 -5.54 7.66 -3.23
CA LEU A 67 -5.94 7.22 -4.56
C LEU A 67 -7.38 6.73 -4.47
N SER A 68 -8.33 7.42 -5.07
CA SER A 68 -9.76 7.17 -4.86
C SER A 68 -10.54 7.07 -6.17
N ASN A 69 -11.49 6.11 -6.21
CA ASN A 69 -12.51 5.97 -7.24
C ASN A 69 -12.00 5.85 -8.68
N ASN A 70 -10.81 5.24 -8.90
CA ASN A 70 -10.25 5.10 -10.24
C ASN A 70 -9.33 3.87 -10.41
N ASN A 71 -8.59 3.84 -11.52
CA ASN A 71 -7.59 2.81 -11.81
C ASN A 71 -6.19 3.37 -11.59
N TYR A 72 -5.37 2.66 -10.83
CA TYR A 72 -4.02 3.06 -10.49
C TYR A 72 -3.03 1.95 -10.85
N LYS A 73 -1.92 2.34 -11.47
CA LYS A 73 -0.81 1.45 -11.82
C LYS A 73 0.45 1.93 -11.14
N ILE A 74 1.13 1.03 -10.45
CA ILE A 74 2.39 1.34 -9.75
C ILE A 74 3.46 0.36 -10.21
N LYS A 75 4.47 0.87 -10.92
CA LYS A 75 5.58 0.08 -11.43
C LYS A 75 6.90 0.65 -10.94
N PHE A 76 7.76 -0.19 -10.39
CA PHE A 76 9.10 0.17 -9.93
C PHE A 76 9.11 1.49 -9.18
N THR A 77 8.39 1.54 -8.07
CA THR A 77 8.21 2.74 -7.25
C THR A 77 8.68 2.47 -5.83
N GLU A 78 9.38 3.41 -5.24
CA GLU A 78 9.72 3.43 -3.83
C GLU A 78 8.96 4.56 -3.13
N LEU A 79 8.14 4.21 -2.14
CA LEU A 79 7.48 5.14 -1.22
C LEU A 79 8.22 5.09 0.11
N LYS A 80 8.56 6.24 0.68
CA LYS A 80 9.24 6.29 1.98
C LYS A 80 8.84 7.47 2.84
N ASN A 81 8.94 7.26 4.16
CA ASN A 81 8.68 8.29 5.17
C ASN A 81 7.29 8.95 5.02
N LEU A 82 6.30 8.20 4.56
CA LEU A 82 4.91 8.65 4.50
C LEU A 82 4.28 8.62 5.90
N THR A 83 3.24 9.40 6.10
CA THR A 83 2.43 9.44 7.32
C THR A 83 0.95 9.43 6.98
N SER A 84 0.09 9.14 7.94
CA SER A 84 -1.35 9.21 7.75
C SER A 84 -1.80 10.63 7.42
N PRO A 85 -2.79 10.81 6.54
CA PRO A 85 -3.35 12.11 6.25
C PRO A 85 -4.09 12.65 7.49
N ASN A 86 -4.07 13.94 7.66
CA ASN A 86 -4.82 14.60 8.73
C ASN A 86 -5.93 15.43 8.09
N PHE A 87 -7.10 14.85 8.02
CA PHE A 87 -8.36 15.52 7.68
C PHE A 87 -9.17 15.76 8.95
N SER A 88 -9.92 16.85 8.97
CA SER A 88 -10.79 17.17 10.10
C SER A 88 -11.96 16.18 10.27
N ASP A 89 -12.40 15.52 9.20
CA ASP A 89 -13.69 14.82 9.16
C ASP A 89 -13.60 13.34 8.72
N GLN A 90 -12.45 12.85 8.29
CA GLN A 90 -12.24 11.44 7.93
C GLN A 90 -10.93 10.94 8.48
N ILE A 91 -10.98 9.79 9.14
CA ILE A 91 -9.80 9.11 9.66
C ILE A 91 -9.35 8.13 8.58
N LEU A 92 -8.20 8.41 7.97
CA LEU A 92 -7.50 7.49 7.08
C LEU A 92 -6.16 7.15 7.72
N TYR A 93 -5.85 5.87 7.79
CA TYR A 93 -4.73 5.35 8.56
C TYR A 93 -3.48 5.14 7.72
N GLY A 94 -3.62 4.98 6.41
CA GLY A 94 -2.52 4.64 5.51
C GLY A 94 -1.58 5.81 5.18
N GLY A 95 -0.30 5.53 5.04
CA GLY A 95 0.63 6.44 4.37
C GLY A 95 0.27 6.60 2.89
N ILE A 96 -0.16 5.51 2.26
CA ILE A 96 -0.91 5.48 1.00
C ILE A 96 -2.25 4.80 1.26
N ASN A 97 -3.34 5.45 0.87
CA ASN A 97 -4.71 4.95 0.98
C ASN A 97 -5.27 4.73 -0.42
N VAL A 98 -5.84 3.54 -0.68
CA VAL A 98 -6.47 3.18 -1.95
C VAL A 98 -7.93 2.85 -1.67
N ILE A 99 -8.85 3.68 -2.18
CA ILE A 99 -10.25 3.65 -1.79
C ILE A 99 -11.14 3.45 -3.02
N GLU A 100 -12.02 2.44 -2.98
CA GLU A 100 -13.00 2.13 -4.03
C GLU A 100 -12.38 2.12 -5.45
N SER A 101 -11.22 1.46 -5.58
CA SER A 101 -10.35 1.58 -6.75
C SER A 101 -9.90 0.23 -7.29
N ASN A 102 -9.35 0.25 -8.51
CA ASN A 102 -8.56 -0.87 -9.04
C ASN A 102 -7.07 -0.50 -8.95
N LEU A 103 -6.29 -1.35 -8.31
CA LEU A 103 -4.86 -1.15 -8.11
C LEU A 103 -4.05 -2.27 -8.76
N GLU A 104 -3.13 -1.91 -9.66
CA GLU A 104 -2.15 -2.82 -10.24
C GLU A 104 -0.74 -2.44 -9.73
N ILE A 105 -0.07 -3.36 -9.06
CA ILE A 105 1.31 -3.18 -8.57
C ILE A 105 2.21 -4.21 -9.27
N SER A 106 3.20 -3.75 -10.03
CA SER A 106 4.23 -4.65 -10.57
C SER A 106 5.45 -4.75 -9.67
N ASN A 107 5.95 -3.64 -9.15
CA ASN A 107 7.03 -3.61 -8.16
C ASN A 107 6.88 -2.35 -7.31
N LEU A 108 6.53 -2.51 -6.05
CA LEU A 108 6.42 -1.43 -5.07
C LEU A 108 7.23 -1.76 -3.83
N SER A 109 8.00 -0.81 -3.37
CA SER A 109 8.66 -0.84 -2.06
C SER A 109 8.14 0.30 -1.19
N ILE A 110 7.73 -0.02 0.04
CA ILE A 110 7.33 0.97 1.05
C ILE A 110 8.26 0.85 2.24
N LYS A 111 8.91 1.95 2.65
CA LYS A 111 9.89 1.95 3.73
C LYS A 111 9.68 3.09 4.71
N ASN A 112 10.01 2.82 5.98
CA ASN A 112 9.96 3.83 7.05
C ASN A 112 8.61 4.54 7.11
N SER A 113 7.50 3.82 6.98
CA SER A 113 6.17 4.40 7.15
C SER A 113 5.96 4.83 8.60
N LEU A 114 5.46 6.05 8.78
CA LEU A 114 5.11 6.62 10.08
C LEU A 114 3.60 6.68 10.30
N SER A 115 2.84 6.12 9.38
CA SER A 115 1.39 5.94 9.45
C SER A 115 1.04 4.71 10.29
N GLU A 116 -0.21 4.58 10.67
CA GLU A 116 -0.73 3.35 11.26
C GLU A 116 -0.60 2.21 10.27
N ASP A 117 -1.04 2.39 9.02
CA ASP A 117 -0.80 1.42 7.95
C ASP A 117 0.20 1.99 6.94
N ALA A 118 1.18 1.21 6.50
CA ALA A 118 2.04 1.68 5.42
C ALA A 118 1.24 1.81 4.12
N ILE A 119 0.37 0.85 3.84
CA ILE A 119 -0.66 0.91 2.81
C ILE A 119 -1.99 0.40 3.36
N ASN A 120 -3.06 1.18 3.17
CA ASN A 120 -4.44 0.79 3.48
C ASN A 120 -5.26 0.70 2.18
N ILE A 121 -5.95 -0.43 1.98
CA ILE A 121 -6.70 -0.76 0.77
C ILE A 121 -8.15 -0.99 1.15
N ILE A 122 -9.01 -0.01 0.87
CA ILE A 122 -10.40 0.03 1.31
C ILE A 122 -11.35 -0.22 0.14
N SER A 123 -12.22 -1.23 0.24
CA SER A 123 -13.26 -1.56 -0.75
C SER A 123 -12.74 -1.61 -2.19
N SER A 124 -11.51 -2.07 -2.38
CA SER A 124 -10.77 -2.00 -3.64
C SER A 124 -10.42 -3.38 -4.18
N VAL A 125 -10.10 -3.44 -5.47
CA VAL A 125 -9.59 -4.66 -6.13
C VAL A 125 -8.13 -4.44 -6.48
N SER A 126 -7.25 -5.33 -5.97
CA SER A 126 -5.80 -5.18 -6.16
C SER A 126 -5.17 -6.42 -6.78
N HIS A 127 -4.29 -6.18 -7.74
CA HIS A 127 -3.41 -7.17 -8.34
C HIS A 127 -1.95 -6.78 -8.06
N ILE A 128 -1.21 -7.63 -7.38
CA ILE A 128 0.12 -7.33 -6.88
C ILE A 128 1.10 -8.39 -7.36
N ASP A 129 2.06 -8.02 -8.22
CA ASP A 129 3.14 -8.92 -8.61
C ASP A 129 4.20 -9.00 -7.53
N ASN A 130 4.67 -7.84 -7.03
CA ASN A 130 5.68 -7.79 -6.00
C ASN A 130 5.53 -6.54 -5.11
N LEU A 131 5.31 -6.75 -3.83
CA LEU A 131 5.21 -5.71 -2.80
C LEU A 131 6.18 -6.00 -1.67
N ILE A 132 7.02 -5.03 -1.35
CA ILE A 132 7.96 -5.09 -0.23
C ILE A 132 7.63 -3.97 0.74
N VAL A 133 7.32 -4.30 1.98
CA VAL A 133 7.08 -3.32 3.05
C VAL A 133 8.07 -3.55 4.19
N SER A 134 8.73 -2.49 4.63
CA SER A 134 9.71 -2.61 5.71
C SER A 134 9.77 -1.38 6.60
N GLU A 135 10.12 -1.64 7.88
CA GLU A 135 10.38 -0.59 8.85
C GLU A 135 9.15 0.31 9.05
N THR A 136 8.02 -0.28 9.41
CA THR A 136 6.76 0.45 9.66
C THR A 136 6.59 0.81 11.13
N PHE A 137 5.89 1.91 11.37
CA PHE A 137 5.52 2.33 12.72
C PHE A 137 4.44 1.43 13.34
N SER A 138 3.51 0.91 12.55
CA SER A 138 2.48 -0.05 12.92
C SER A 138 2.32 -1.06 11.80
N ASP A 139 1.14 -1.21 11.17
CA ASP A 139 0.87 -2.23 10.17
C ASP A 139 1.60 -2.01 8.84
N ALA A 140 1.94 -3.09 8.17
CA ALA A 140 2.50 -2.99 6.85
C ALA A 140 1.40 -2.85 5.79
N ILE A 141 0.44 -3.78 5.78
CA ILE A 141 -0.63 -3.83 4.79
C ILE A 141 -1.94 -4.11 5.50
N ASP A 142 -2.87 -3.19 5.38
CA ASP A 142 -4.24 -3.33 5.86
C ASP A 142 -5.24 -3.34 4.69
N VAL A 143 -6.23 -4.22 4.75
CA VAL A 143 -7.22 -4.45 3.71
C VAL A 143 -8.63 -4.53 4.30
N ASP A 144 -9.41 -3.49 4.07
CA ASP A 144 -10.79 -3.39 4.50
C ASP A 144 -11.75 -3.66 3.33
N PHE A 145 -12.51 -4.75 3.41
CA PHE A 145 -13.56 -5.12 2.44
C PHE A 145 -13.06 -5.23 0.99
N GLY A 146 -11.75 -5.43 0.82
CA GLY A 146 -11.09 -5.49 -0.47
C GLY A 146 -10.97 -6.89 -1.06
N LYS A 147 -10.55 -6.95 -2.33
CA LYS A 147 -10.12 -8.20 -2.99
C LYS A 147 -8.67 -8.06 -3.42
N ILE A 148 -7.82 -8.95 -2.96
CA ILE A 148 -6.40 -8.95 -3.29
C ILE A 148 -6.01 -10.25 -3.96
N ASN A 149 -5.38 -10.14 -5.12
CA ASN A 149 -4.63 -11.21 -5.75
C ASN A 149 -3.15 -10.81 -5.76
N PHE A 150 -2.27 -11.67 -5.23
CA PHE A 150 -0.85 -11.38 -5.23
C PHE A 150 0.04 -12.55 -5.60
N GLU A 151 1.15 -12.24 -6.28
CA GLU A 151 2.22 -13.20 -6.54
C GLU A 151 3.18 -13.25 -5.35
N LYS A 152 3.68 -12.08 -4.88
CA LYS A 152 4.66 -11.99 -3.80
C LYS A 152 4.44 -10.77 -2.91
N ILE A 153 4.42 -11.02 -1.61
CA ILE A 153 4.44 -10.00 -0.56
C ILE A 153 5.57 -10.31 0.41
N TYR A 154 6.36 -9.28 0.75
CA TYR A 154 7.44 -9.36 1.73
C TYR A 154 7.27 -8.27 2.78
N CYS A 155 7.21 -8.66 4.04
CA CYS A 155 7.24 -7.74 5.18
C CYS A 155 8.47 -7.98 6.04
N LYS A 156 9.10 -6.89 6.49
CA LYS A 156 10.27 -6.99 7.37
C LYS A 156 10.33 -5.83 8.36
N ASN A 157 10.59 -6.14 9.64
CA ASN A 157 10.68 -5.15 10.71
C ASN A 157 9.40 -4.30 10.80
N VAL A 158 8.28 -4.95 11.04
CA VAL A 158 6.97 -4.34 11.17
C VAL A 158 6.58 -4.30 12.65
N ASN A 159 6.11 -3.16 13.14
CA ASN A 159 5.84 -3.00 14.57
C ASN A 159 4.48 -3.52 15.01
N ASN A 160 3.56 -3.80 14.10
CA ASN A 160 2.30 -4.47 14.39
C ASN A 160 2.09 -5.63 13.41
N ASP A 161 1.06 -5.65 12.56
CA ASP A 161 0.76 -6.75 11.65
C ASP A 161 1.42 -6.58 10.27
N CYS A 162 1.88 -7.70 9.67
CA CYS A 162 2.37 -7.63 8.29
C CYS A 162 1.22 -7.56 7.29
N PHE A 163 0.20 -8.39 7.44
CA PHE A 163 -0.92 -8.49 6.51
C PHE A 163 -2.22 -8.67 7.29
N ASP A 164 -2.94 -7.59 7.51
CA ASP A 164 -4.25 -7.57 8.18
C ASP A 164 -5.39 -7.47 7.16
N ILE A 165 -6.39 -8.31 7.31
CA ILE A 165 -7.52 -8.43 6.40
C ILE A 165 -8.82 -8.42 7.19
N SER A 166 -9.65 -7.43 6.95
CA SER A 166 -10.97 -7.25 7.53
C SER A 166 -12.07 -7.26 6.46
N GLY A 167 -12.94 -8.27 6.47
CA GLY A 167 -14.04 -8.42 5.52
C GLY A 167 -13.64 -8.68 4.07
N GLY A 168 -12.38 -9.07 3.83
CA GLY A 168 -11.78 -9.15 2.51
C GLY A 168 -11.74 -10.54 1.88
N ARG A 169 -11.24 -10.60 0.64
CA ARG A 169 -10.95 -11.84 -0.08
C ARG A 169 -9.52 -11.83 -0.61
N VAL A 170 -8.78 -12.90 -0.37
CA VAL A 170 -7.36 -13.01 -0.71
C VAL A 170 -7.08 -14.27 -1.53
N LEU A 171 -6.35 -14.10 -2.63
CA LEU A 171 -5.69 -15.18 -3.35
C LEU A 171 -4.21 -14.82 -3.49
N GLY A 172 -3.33 -15.55 -2.82
CA GLY A 172 -1.91 -15.27 -2.78
C GLY A 172 -1.05 -16.47 -3.16
N LYS A 173 0.11 -16.22 -3.77
CA LYS A 173 1.08 -17.27 -4.04
C LYS A 173 2.15 -17.35 -2.98
N TYR A 174 2.79 -16.24 -2.64
CA TYR A 174 3.89 -16.25 -1.68
C TYR A 174 3.84 -15.05 -0.74
N LEU A 175 3.87 -15.31 0.57
CA LEU A 175 4.01 -14.28 1.59
C LEU A 175 5.17 -14.61 2.53
N GLU A 176 6.08 -13.64 2.69
CA GLU A 176 7.14 -13.71 3.68
C GLU A 176 7.00 -12.59 4.71
N ALA A 177 6.97 -12.95 5.99
CA ALA A 177 6.94 -12.00 7.09
C ALA A 177 8.07 -12.32 8.09
N THR A 178 8.99 -11.38 8.25
CA THR A 178 10.17 -11.56 9.10
C THR A 178 10.31 -10.41 10.10
N ASN A 179 10.41 -10.74 11.38
CA ASN A 179 10.55 -9.78 12.47
C ASN A 179 9.33 -8.86 12.57
N ILE A 180 8.19 -9.46 12.88
CA ILE A 180 6.89 -8.81 13.03
C ILE A 180 6.53 -8.79 14.51
N ASN A 181 6.24 -7.62 15.07
CA ASN A 181 6.05 -7.48 16.50
C ASN A 181 4.67 -7.92 16.98
N ASP A 182 3.69 -8.09 16.08
CA ASP A 182 2.43 -8.76 16.39
C ASP A 182 2.19 -9.92 15.39
N LYS A 183 1.31 -9.83 14.43
CA LYS A 183 0.91 -10.96 13.59
C LYS A 183 1.59 -10.95 12.21
N GLY A 184 2.07 -12.12 11.79
CA GLY A 184 2.47 -12.31 10.39
C GLY A 184 1.29 -12.18 9.44
N ILE A 185 0.16 -12.80 9.77
CA ILE A 185 -1.10 -12.74 9.03
C ILE A 185 -2.25 -12.62 10.03
N SER A 186 -3.17 -11.70 9.81
CA SER A 186 -4.40 -11.51 10.57
C SER A 186 -5.60 -11.53 9.63
N PHE A 187 -6.58 -12.41 9.90
CA PHE A 187 -7.83 -12.51 9.16
C PHE A 187 -9.00 -12.34 10.12
N GLY A 188 -9.80 -11.32 9.91
CA GLY A 188 -10.99 -11.00 10.71
C GLY A 188 -12.20 -10.68 9.85
N GLU A 189 -13.37 -10.53 10.50
CA GLU A 189 -14.59 -10.01 9.91
C GLU A 189 -15.08 -10.80 8.68
N GLU A 190 -15.20 -12.14 8.84
CA GLU A 190 -15.66 -13.06 7.78
C GLU A 190 -14.79 -13.06 6.50
N SER A 191 -13.52 -12.69 6.62
CA SER A 191 -12.56 -12.73 5.52
C SER A 191 -12.34 -14.15 5.01
N LYS A 192 -12.08 -14.28 3.72
CA LYS A 192 -11.78 -15.57 3.08
C LYS A 192 -10.51 -15.48 2.24
N GLY A 193 -9.62 -16.45 2.43
CA GLY A 193 -8.36 -16.42 1.71
C GLY A 193 -7.76 -17.78 1.42
N LYS A 194 -6.91 -17.78 0.40
CA LYS A 194 -5.98 -18.87 0.10
C LYS A 194 -4.62 -18.28 -0.20
N ILE A 195 -3.58 -18.84 0.44
CA ILE A 195 -2.18 -18.50 0.15
C ILE A 195 -1.43 -19.81 -0.07
N ASP A 196 -0.73 -19.94 -1.19
CA ASP A 196 -0.09 -21.20 -1.54
C ASP A 196 1.11 -21.47 -0.64
N LEU A 197 1.96 -20.47 -0.38
CA LEU A 197 3.17 -20.64 0.44
C LEU A 197 3.38 -19.45 1.37
N VAL A 198 3.63 -19.72 2.65
CA VAL A 198 3.98 -18.72 3.66
C VAL A 198 5.32 -19.02 4.33
N ASN A 199 6.12 -17.99 4.57
CA ASN A 199 7.38 -18.06 5.28
C ASN A 199 7.39 -17.04 6.43
N LEU A 200 7.05 -17.50 7.63
CA LEU A 200 6.85 -16.65 8.81
C LEU A 200 7.98 -16.88 9.81
N LYS A 201 8.81 -15.84 10.04
CA LYS A 201 9.99 -15.92 10.91
C LYS A 201 10.02 -14.79 11.94
N LYS A 202 10.23 -15.13 13.21
CA LYS A 202 10.36 -14.14 14.29
C LYS A 202 9.16 -13.22 14.39
N ASN A 203 7.96 -13.76 14.29
CA ASN A 203 6.72 -13.04 14.51
C ASN A 203 6.23 -13.34 15.94
N TYR A 204 5.61 -12.37 16.62
CA TYR A 204 5.02 -12.62 17.93
C TYR A 204 3.92 -13.69 17.83
N LEU A 205 3.02 -13.53 16.87
CA LEU A 205 2.05 -14.54 16.45
C LEU A 205 2.19 -14.78 14.94
N ALA A 206 2.30 -16.03 14.53
CA ALA A 206 2.44 -16.33 13.12
C ALA A 206 1.18 -15.96 12.34
N ILE A 207 0.03 -16.50 12.76
CA ILE A 207 -1.25 -16.34 12.06
C ILE A 207 -2.38 -16.26 13.09
N ALA A 208 -3.29 -15.32 12.89
CA ALA A 208 -4.57 -15.24 13.59
C ALA A 208 -5.72 -15.30 12.58
N VAL A 209 -6.65 -16.21 12.78
CA VAL A 209 -7.90 -16.30 12.01
C VAL A 209 -9.05 -16.23 13.01
N LYS A 210 -9.89 -15.22 12.89
CA LYS A 210 -10.92 -14.87 13.88
C LYS A 210 -12.22 -14.42 13.19
N ASP A 211 -13.27 -14.21 13.97
CA ASP A 211 -14.54 -13.60 13.55
C ASP A 211 -15.17 -14.25 12.32
N GLY A 212 -15.24 -15.59 12.30
CA GLY A 212 -15.86 -16.34 11.20
C GLY A 212 -15.08 -16.35 9.89
N SER A 213 -13.79 -15.98 9.94
CA SER A 213 -12.92 -15.98 8.77
C SER A 213 -12.36 -17.37 8.45
N ASP A 214 -12.01 -17.57 7.18
CA ASP A 214 -11.40 -18.81 6.66
C ASP A 214 -10.10 -18.49 5.91
N LEU A 215 -9.00 -19.16 6.27
CA LEU A 215 -7.73 -19.08 5.57
C LEU A 215 -7.19 -20.47 5.28
N LEU A 216 -6.97 -20.77 4.00
CA LEU A 216 -6.28 -21.98 3.54
C LEU A 216 -4.83 -21.62 3.22
N ILE A 217 -3.89 -22.37 3.78
CA ILE A 217 -2.47 -22.32 3.45
C ILE A 217 -2.07 -23.71 2.95
N GLU A 218 -1.38 -23.78 1.81
CA GLU A 218 -0.98 -25.08 1.23
C GLU A 218 0.39 -25.55 1.77
N GLU A 219 1.38 -24.62 1.98
CA GLU A 219 2.71 -24.92 2.52
C GLU A 219 3.26 -23.78 3.41
#